data_3bc2986a139051e31de9207a7286824f
#
_entry.id   3bc2986a139051e31de9207a7286824f
#
_cell.length_a   1.000
_cell.length_b   1.000
_cell.length_c   1.000
_cell.angle_alpha   90.00
_cell.angle_beta   90.00
_cell.angle_gamma   90.00
#
_symmetry.space_group_name_H-M   'P 1'
#
loop_
_entity.id
_entity.type
_entity.pdbx_description
1 polymer ?
#
loop_
_entity_poly.entity_id
_entity_poly.type
_entity_poly.pdbx_seq_one_letter_code
_entity_poly.pdbx_strand_id
1 'polypeptide(L)' 'MPQLPLTSGREVVRTFEGFGWQVARQRGSHITLVKEGENVTLSVPDHKEVAKGTLRSLIRSDDLTVQEFCV' A
#
# COMPACT_ATOMS: atom_id res chain seq x y z
N MET A 1 -6.92 4.97 -19.38
CA MET A 1 -6.90 4.80 -17.93
C MET A 1 -5.65 4.06 -17.48
N PRO A 2 -4.98 4.52 -16.45
CA PRO A 2 -3.83 3.80 -15.96
C PRO A 2 -4.25 2.45 -15.38
N GLN A 3 -3.48 1.43 -15.63
CA GLN A 3 -3.69 0.11 -15.05
C GLN A 3 -2.80 -0.03 -13.82
N LEU A 4 -3.30 -0.77 -12.82
CA LEU A 4 -2.50 -1.09 -11.67
C LEU A 4 -1.39 -2.07 -12.10
N PRO A 5 -0.13 -1.81 -11.72
CA PRO A 5 0.95 -2.72 -12.04
C PRO A 5 0.86 -4.00 -11.21
N LEU A 6 1.43 -5.08 -11.73
CA LEU A 6 1.70 -6.25 -10.92
C LEU A 6 2.91 -5.88 -10.04
N THR A 7 2.71 -5.90 -8.75
CA THR A 7 3.74 -5.45 -7.82
C THR A 7 3.80 -6.33 -6.58
N SER A 8 4.96 -6.39 -5.97
CA SER A 8 5.14 -7.11 -4.72
C SER A 8 4.67 -6.27 -3.53
N GLY A 9 4.44 -6.94 -2.39
CA GLY A 9 4.08 -6.23 -1.16
C GLY A 9 5.12 -5.20 -0.77
N ARG A 10 6.40 -5.52 -0.93
CA ARG A 10 7.50 -4.61 -0.59
C ARG A 10 7.52 -3.37 -1.48
N GLU A 11 7.21 -3.53 -2.74
CA GLU A 11 7.11 -2.40 -3.66
C GLU A 11 5.92 -1.51 -3.31
N VAL A 12 4.81 -2.11 -2.91
CA VAL A 12 3.63 -1.37 -2.44
C VAL A 12 4.00 -0.56 -1.20
N VAL A 13 4.68 -1.17 -0.23
CA VAL A 13 5.14 -0.48 0.97
C VAL A 13 6.02 0.71 0.61
N ARG A 14 6.98 0.51 -0.30
CA ARG A 14 7.89 1.57 -0.73
C ARG A 14 7.13 2.74 -1.36
N THR A 15 6.12 2.44 -2.16
CA THR A 15 5.30 3.47 -2.78
C THR A 15 4.53 4.27 -1.72
N PHE A 16 3.93 3.59 -0.75
CA PHE A 16 3.22 4.27 0.34
C PHE A 16 4.17 5.07 1.23
N GLU A 17 5.39 4.58 1.43
CA GLU A 17 6.39 5.36 2.18
C GLU A 17 6.68 6.69 1.50
N GLY A 18 6.66 6.72 0.17
CA GLY A 18 6.79 7.97 -0.59
C GLY A 18 5.65 8.95 -0.35
N PHE A 19 4.52 8.49 0.16
CA PHE A 19 3.36 9.34 0.51
C PHE A 19 3.29 9.62 2.01
N GLY A 20 4.32 9.29 2.77
CA GLY A 20 4.37 9.60 4.18
C GLY A 20 3.98 8.47 5.12
N TRP A 21 3.65 7.28 4.60
CA TRP A 21 3.37 6.12 5.42
C TRP A 21 4.67 5.51 5.94
N GLN A 22 4.60 4.88 7.11
CA GLN A 22 5.76 4.24 7.73
C GLN A 22 5.38 2.84 8.18
N VAL A 23 6.34 1.92 8.09
CA VAL A 23 6.15 0.56 8.61
C VAL A 23 6.17 0.62 10.13
N ALA A 24 5.04 0.27 10.75
CA ALA A 24 4.93 0.19 12.19
C ALA A 24 5.40 -1.16 12.71
N ARG A 25 5.03 -2.23 12.00
CA ARG A 25 5.41 -3.60 12.37
C ARG A 25 5.11 -4.55 11.23
N GLN A 26 5.64 -5.75 11.33
CA GLN A 26 5.33 -6.84 10.42
C GLN A 26 5.04 -8.08 11.25
N ARG A 27 3.94 -8.75 10.94
CA ARG A 27 3.58 -10.05 11.53
C ARG A 27 3.43 -11.06 10.41
N GLY A 28 4.34 -12.03 10.34
CA GLY A 28 4.32 -13.00 9.26
C GLY A 28 4.35 -12.32 7.91
N SER A 29 3.32 -12.49 7.10
CA SER A 29 3.22 -11.91 5.78
C SER A 29 2.41 -10.61 5.75
N HIS A 30 2.11 -10.01 6.91
CA HIS A 30 1.34 -8.76 6.99
C HIS A 30 2.21 -7.62 7.49
N ILE A 31 2.38 -6.60 6.66
CA ILE A 31 3.14 -5.39 6.99
C ILE A 31 2.13 -4.30 7.32
N THR A 32 2.21 -3.77 8.55
CA THR A 32 1.30 -2.71 8.99
C THR A 32 1.96 -1.35 8.79
N LEU A 33 1.27 -0.47 8.09
CA LEU A 33 1.71 0.90 7.84
C LEU A 33 0.86 1.88 8.62
N VAL A 34 1.50 2.92 9.13
CA VAL A 34 0.84 4.03 9.82
C VAL A 34 1.30 5.34 9.20
N LYS A 35 0.45 6.35 9.31
CA LYS A 35 0.76 7.69 8.81
C LYS A 35 0.35 8.71 9.85
N GLU A 36 1.23 9.66 10.13
CA GLU A 36 0.95 10.73 11.08
C GLU A 36 -0.27 11.53 10.62
N GLY A 37 -1.19 11.77 11.54
CA GLY A 37 -2.43 12.47 11.23
C GLY A 37 -3.55 11.60 10.72
N GLU A 38 -3.27 10.33 10.42
CA GLU A 38 -4.29 9.39 9.96
C GLU A 38 -4.70 8.44 11.08
N ASN A 39 -6.01 8.20 11.20
CA ASN A 39 -6.56 7.30 12.21
C ASN A 39 -6.64 5.86 11.73
N VAL A 40 -6.35 5.60 10.46
CA VAL A 40 -6.42 4.27 9.88
C VAL A 40 -5.02 3.70 9.72
N THR A 41 -4.93 2.37 9.72
CA THR A 41 -3.71 1.67 9.42
C THR A 41 -3.91 0.89 8.13
N LEU A 42 -2.83 0.67 7.39
CA LEU A 42 -2.85 -0.16 6.20
C LEU A 42 -2.18 -1.49 6.50
N SER A 43 -2.74 -2.56 5.97
CA SER A 43 -2.13 -3.89 6.08
C SER A 43 -1.78 -4.35 4.67
N VAL A 44 -0.49 -4.47 4.40
CA VAL A 44 0.02 -4.87 3.08
C VAL A 44 0.51 -6.30 3.16
N PRO A 45 0.01 -7.20 2.33
CA PRO A 45 0.54 -8.56 2.29
C PRO A 45 1.93 -8.58 1.67
N ASP A 46 2.87 -9.24 2.33
CA ASP A 46 4.25 -9.38 1.84
C ASP A 46 4.33 -10.57 0.88
N HIS A 47 3.68 -10.44 -0.26
CA HIS A 47 3.63 -11.44 -1.31
C HIS A 47 4.42 -10.96 -2.53
N LYS A 48 4.84 -11.91 -3.37
CA LYS A 48 5.53 -11.56 -4.63
C LYS A 48 4.64 -10.75 -5.55
N GLU A 49 3.33 -11.03 -5.53
CA GLU A 49 2.33 -10.30 -6.28
C GLU A 49 1.17 -9.99 -5.37
N VAL A 50 0.86 -8.71 -5.24
CA VAL A 50 -0.32 -8.26 -4.51
C VAL A 50 -1.49 -8.24 -5.47
N ALA A 51 -2.59 -8.87 -5.07
CA ALA A 51 -3.79 -8.90 -5.88
C ALA A 51 -4.28 -7.49 -6.18
N LYS A 52 -4.75 -7.26 -7.41
CA LYS A 52 -5.22 -5.93 -7.83
C LYS A 52 -6.36 -5.41 -6.94
N GLY A 53 -7.26 -6.32 -6.51
CA GLY A 53 -8.34 -5.95 -5.60
C GLY A 53 -7.83 -5.44 -4.26
N THR A 54 -6.83 -6.12 -3.70
CA THR A 54 -6.19 -5.70 -2.46
C THR A 54 -5.51 -4.35 -2.63
N LEU A 55 -4.79 -4.16 -3.73
CA LEU A 55 -4.08 -2.93 -4.03
C LEU A 55 -5.06 -1.75 -4.16
N ARG A 56 -6.18 -1.95 -4.85
CA ARG A 56 -7.21 -0.92 -4.98
C ARG A 56 -7.80 -0.55 -3.63
N SER A 57 -8.02 -1.54 -2.76
CA SER A 57 -8.54 -1.31 -1.43
C SER A 57 -7.58 -0.47 -0.60
N LEU A 58 -6.28 -0.74 -0.68
CA LEU A 58 -5.25 0.03 0.01
C LEU A 58 -5.19 1.47 -0.50
N ILE A 59 -5.24 1.66 -1.81
CA ILE A 59 -5.23 2.99 -2.42
C ILE A 59 -6.44 3.79 -1.96
N ARG A 60 -7.61 3.16 -1.91
CA ARG A 60 -8.83 3.81 -1.47
C ARG A 60 -8.74 4.21 0.00
N SER A 61 -8.12 3.38 0.83
CA SER A 61 -7.96 3.67 2.26
C SER A 61 -7.07 4.88 2.51
N ASP A 62 -6.12 5.15 1.62
CA ASP A 62 -5.25 6.33 1.71
C ASP A 62 -5.78 7.51 0.87
N ASP A 63 -6.98 7.38 0.33
CA ASP A 63 -7.62 8.43 -0.47
C ASP A 63 -6.80 8.83 -1.70
N LEU A 64 -5.97 7.91 -2.19
CA LEU A 64 -5.20 8.10 -3.41
C LEU A 64 -5.99 7.65 -4.63
N THR A 65 -5.64 8.17 -5.79
CA THR A 65 -6.13 7.63 -7.04
C THR A 65 -5.14 6.59 -7.57
N VAL A 66 -5.62 5.72 -8.44
CA VAL A 66 -4.73 4.76 -9.12
C VAL A 66 -3.61 5.49 -9.86
N GLN A 67 -3.94 6.63 -10.44
CA GLN A 67 -2.97 7.43 -11.18
C GLN A 67 -1.87 7.96 -10.25
N GLU A 68 -2.24 8.46 -9.08
CA GLU A 68 -1.27 8.93 -8.09
C GLU A 68 -0.35 7.81 -7.61
N PHE A 69 -0.92 6.63 -7.41
CA PHE A 69 -0.13 5.48 -6.97
C PHE A 69 0.89 5.05 -8.03
N CYS A 70 0.55 5.15 -9.30
CA CYS A 70 1.39 4.68 -10.40
C CYS A 70 2.47 5.69 -10.84
N VAL A 71 2.48 6.87 -10.27
CA VAL A 71 3.48 7.90 -10.60
C VAL A 71 4.88 7.55 -10.12
#